data_7d17ed32f8058b006360ff09f4e4e148
#
_entry.id   7d17ed32f8058b006360ff09f4e4e148
#
_cell.length_a   1.000
_cell.length_b   1.000
_cell.length_c   1.000
_cell.angle_alpha   90.00
_cell.angle_beta   90.00
_cell.angle_gamma   90.00
#
_symmetry.space_group_name_H-M   'P 1'
#
loop_
_entity.id
_entity.type
_entity.pdbx_description
1 polymer ?
#
loop_
_entity_poly.entity_id
_entity_poly.type
_entity_poly.pdbx_seq_one_letter_code
_entity_poly.pdbx_strand_id
1 'polypeptide(L)'
;MTDRPPAVVVRGLRKSYGSFEAVRGVDFEIADGETFALLGPNGAGKSTTIEILEGYRDRDGGDVTVLGEDPGKAGTAWKARLGIVLQSGSEAANVTVREQLAQFARYYPNSRDVEEVIVSVGLEEKAKTRIRNLSGGQRRRLDVALGVIGRPELLFLDEPTTGFDPEARRQFWELVRSLKREGTTILLTTHYLDEAAQLSD
;
A
#
# COMPACT_ATOMS: atom_id res chain seq x y z
N MET A 1 6.41 -2.64 24.49
CA MET A 1 5.15 -2.07 23.95
C MET A 1 5.44 -0.61 23.69
N THR A 2 5.45 -0.19 22.44
CA THR A 2 5.69 1.21 22.06
C THR A 2 4.48 2.03 22.50
N ASP A 3 4.76 3.11 23.23
CA ASP A 3 3.75 4.06 23.77
C ASP A 3 3.17 4.99 22.68
N ARG A 4 3.21 4.54 21.41
CA ARG A 4 2.68 5.27 20.26
C ARG A 4 1.22 4.89 20.02
N PRO A 5 0.38 5.87 19.65
CA PRO A 5 -1.00 5.58 19.29
C PRO A 5 -1.06 4.66 18.05
N PRO A 6 -2.14 3.87 17.90
CA PRO A 6 -2.34 3.04 16.72
C PRO A 6 -2.27 3.88 15.42
N ALA A 7 -1.65 3.31 14.39
CA ALA A 7 -1.60 3.95 13.07
C ALA A 7 -2.97 4.00 12.40
N VAL A 8 -3.81 2.98 12.64
CA VAL A 8 -5.18 2.92 12.13
C VAL A 8 -6.13 2.48 13.24
N VAL A 9 -7.27 3.16 13.36
CA VAL A 9 -8.39 2.77 14.23
C VAL A 9 -9.68 2.81 13.42
N VAL A 10 -10.39 1.70 13.38
CA VAL A 10 -11.68 1.54 12.68
C VAL A 10 -12.71 1.02 13.66
N ARG A 11 -13.86 1.72 13.76
CA ARG A 11 -14.99 1.35 14.63
C ARG A 11 -16.29 1.41 13.86
N GLY A 12 -16.99 0.29 13.75
CA GLY A 12 -18.28 0.17 13.12
C GLY A 12 -18.35 0.65 11.67
N LEU A 13 -17.26 0.52 10.91
CA LEU A 13 -17.18 1.00 9.53
C LEU A 13 -18.26 0.40 8.65
N ARG A 14 -19.02 1.25 7.94
CA ARG A 14 -20.08 0.86 7.02
C ARG A 14 -19.98 1.56 5.68
N LYS A 15 -20.26 0.80 4.61
CA LYS A 15 -20.39 1.31 3.25
C LYS A 15 -21.39 0.52 2.45
N SER A 16 -22.30 1.22 1.78
CA SER A 16 -23.33 0.63 0.91
C SER A 16 -23.31 1.24 -0.49
N TYR A 17 -23.69 0.46 -1.48
CA TYR A 17 -23.92 0.86 -2.85
C TYR A 17 -25.35 0.49 -3.24
N GLY A 18 -26.25 1.46 -3.17
CA GLY A 18 -27.68 1.20 -3.28
C GLY A 18 -28.14 0.22 -2.19
N SER A 19 -28.70 -0.91 -2.56
CA SER A 19 -29.15 -1.97 -1.61
C SER A 19 -28.02 -2.92 -1.17
N PHE A 20 -26.84 -2.85 -1.77
CA PHE A 20 -25.71 -3.73 -1.46
C PHE A 20 -24.82 -3.11 -0.37
N GLU A 21 -24.80 -3.76 0.81
CA GLU A 21 -23.91 -3.36 1.91
C GLU A 21 -22.54 -4.04 1.73
N ALA A 22 -21.56 -3.27 1.24
CA ALA A 22 -20.21 -3.77 0.94
C ALA A 22 -19.35 -3.91 2.20
N VAL A 23 -19.52 -3.00 3.19
CA VAL A 23 -18.84 -3.06 4.50
C VAL A 23 -19.91 -2.95 5.60
N ARG A 24 -19.94 -3.92 6.52
CA ARG A 24 -21.07 -4.18 7.43
C ARG A 24 -20.73 -4.01 8.91
N GLY A 25 -20.08 -2.91 9.26
CA GLY A 25 -19.75 -2.64 10.67
C GLY A 25 -18.45 -3.34 11.08
N VAL A 26 -17.35 -3.02 10.40
CA VAL A 26 -16.03 -3.62 10.65
C VAL A 26 -15.29 -2.82 11.73
N ASP A 27 -14.65 -3.55 12.66
CA ASP A 27 -13.84 -3.01 13.75
C ASP A 27 -12.45 -3.64 13.72
N PHE A 28 -11.39 -2.82 13.72
CA PHE A 28 -10.00 -3.26 13.92
C PHE A 28 -9.08 -2.08 14.27
N GLU A 29 -7.91 -2.42 14.78
CA GLU A 29 -6.81 -1.47 15.00
C GLU A 29 -5.53 -2.02 14.38
N ILE A 30 -4.65 -1.13 13.96
CA ILE A 30 -3.30 -1.45 13.47
C ILE A 30 -2.32 -0.63 14.29
N ALA A 31 -1.39 -1.30 14.97
CA ALA A 31 -0.34 -0.64 15.73
C ALA A 31 0.67 0.05 14.80
N ASP A 32 1.38 1.04 15.33
CA ASP A 32 2.49 1.67 14.59
C ASP A 32 3.61 0.65 14.33
N GLY A 33 4.04 0.51 13.07
CA GLY A 33 5.03 -0.47 12.61
C GLY A 33 4.51 -1.90 12.41
N GLU A 34 3.21 -2.15 12.62
CA GLU A 34 2.58 -3.45 12.38
C GLU A 34 2.39 -3.71 10.88
N THR A 35 2.47 -4.98 10.49
CA THR A 35 1.96 -5.45 9.19
C THR A 35 0.63 -6.17 9.41
N PHE A 36 -0.44 -5.57 8.90
CA PHE A 36 -1.81 -6.07 9.04
C PHE A 36 -2.33 -6.59 7.69
N ALA A 37 -2.85 -7.82 7.67
CA ALA A 37 -3.45 -8.42 6.48
C ALA A 37 -4.98 -8.47 6.57
N LEU A 38 -5.65 -7.77 5.65
CA LEU A 38 -7.11 -7.88 5.48
C LEU A 38 -7.41 -9.01 4.51
N LEU A 39 -7.73 -10.18 5.07
CA LEU A 39 -7.98 -11.42 4.32
C LEU A 39 -9.46 -11.59 4.01
N GLY A 40 -9.77 -12.05 2.79
CA GLY A 40 -11.13 -12.40 2.42
C GLY A 40 -11.30 -12.67 0.92
N PRO A 41 -12.42 -13.30 0.50
CA PRO A 41 -12.70 -13.54 -0.90
C PRO A 41 -12.93 -12.23 -1.67
N ASN A 42 -12.95 -12.34 -3.02
CA ASN A 42 -13.31 -11.21 -3.87
C ASN A 42 -14.76 -10.78 -3.56
N GLY A 43 -14.98 -9.46 -3.51
CA GLY A 43 -16.28 -8.89 -3.15
C GLY A 43 -16.55 -8.79 -1.63
N ALA A 44 -15.61 -9.19 -0.77
CA ALA A 44 -15.74 -9.06 0.69
C ALA A 44 -15.60 -7.64 1.25
N GLY A 45 -15.48 -6.63 0.41
CA GLY A 45 -15.34 -5.23 0.83
C GLY A 45 -13.91 -4.80 1.15
N LYS A 46 -12.89 -5.61 0.89
CA LYS A 46 -11.48 -5.29 1.19
C LYS A 46 -11.02 -3.99 0.52
N SER A 47 -11.13 -3.89 -0.82
CA SER A 47 -10.72 -2.69 -1.56
C SER A 47 -11.55 -1.47 -1.17
N THR A 48 -12.87 -1.64 -0.92
CA THR A 48 -13.73 -0.57 -0.41
C THR A 48 -13.24 -0.05 0.95
N THR A 49 -12.82 -0.97 1.84
CA THR A 49 -12.26 -0.61 3.15
C THR A 49 -10.97 0.18 2.98
N ILE A 50 -10.01 -0.32 2.17
CA ILE A 50 -8.76 0.40 1.90
C ILE A 50 -9.02 1.78 1.29
N GLU A 51 -9.87 1.90 0.27
CA GLU A 51 -10.21 3.19 -0.38
C GLU A 51 -10.78 4.22 0.61
N ILE A 52 -11.52 3.77 1.64
CA ILE A 52 -11.99 4.65 2.72
C ILE A 52 -10.83 5.08 3.61
N LEU A 53 -9.93 4.17 3.98
CA LEU A 53 -8.77 4.48 4.81
C LEU A 53 -7.75 5.39 4.10
N GLU A 54 -7.66 5.31 2.78
CA GLU A 54 -6.85 6.20 1.93
C GLU A 54 -7.46 7.60 1.75
N GLY A 55 -8.73 7.79 2.18
CA GLY A 55 -9.47 9.02 1.94
C GLY A 55 -9.87 9.23 0.47
N TYR A 56 -9.91 8.15 -0.31
CA TYR A 56 -10.38 8.17 -1.69
C TYR A 56 -11.91 8.02 -1.77
N ARG A 57 -12.52 7.37 -0.79
CA ARG A 57 -13.96 7.06 -0.73
C ARG A 57 -14.57 7.47 0.60
N ASP A 58 -15.79 8.04 0.56
CA ASP A 58 -16.54 8.34 1.77
C ASP A 58 -17.19 7.09 2.37
N ARG A 59 -17.18 6.98 3.68
CA ARG A 59 -17.92 5.99 4.44
C ARG A 59 -19.36 6.46 4.69
N ASP A 60 -20.27 5.52 4.94
CA ASP A 60 -21.65 5.82 5.27
C ASP A 60 -21.90 5.78 6.79
N GLY A 61 -21.00 5.19 7.56
CA GLY A 61 -21.08 5.15 9.03
C GLY A 61 -19.80 4.62 9.66
N GLY A 62 -19.74 4.75 10.98
CA GLY A 62 -18.58 4.38 11.78
C GLY A 62 -17.53 5.48 11.89
N ASP A 63 -16.55 5.24 12.78
CA ASP A 63 -15.43 6.14 13.02
C ASP A 63 -14.14 5.54 12.46
N VAL A 64 -13.36 6.37 11.78
CA VAL A 64 -12.07 5.99 11.19
C VAL A 64 -11.03 7.05 11.50
N THR A 65 -9.90 6.60 12.02
CA THR A 65 -8.72 7.44 12.23
C THR A 65 -7.52 6.74 11.59
N VAL A 66 -6.78 7.45 10.76
CA VAL A 66 -5.55 6.98 10.10
C VAL A 66 -4.45 8.01 10.36
N LEU A 67 -3.35 7.59 10.98
CA LEU A 67 -2.25 8.46 11.42
C LEU A 67 -2.73 9.68 12.21
N GLY A 68 -3.77 9.48 13.05
CA GLY A 68 -4.35 10.52 13.92
C GLY A 68 -5.38 11.43 13.27
N GLU A 69 -5.71 11.25 11.98
CA GLU A 69 -6.67 12.10 11.27
C GLU A 69 -7.83 11.28 10.66
N ASP A 70 -8.99 11.93 10.46
CA ASP A 70 -10.11 11.36 9.72
C ASP A 70 -9.82 11.44 8.21
N PRO A 71 -9.68 10.30 7.49
CA PRO A 71 -9.34 10.27 6.07
C PRO A 71 -10.29 11.11 5.19
N GLY A 72 -11.58 11.16 5.53
CA GLY A 72 -12.58 11.93 4.78
C GLY A 72 -12.44 13.46 4.92
N LYS A 73 -11.58 13.92 5.81
CA LYS A 73 -11.36 15.36 6.10
C LYS A 73 -9.89 15.76 5.97
N ALA A 74 -9.00 14.78 5.82
CA ALA A 74 -7.56 14.99 5.86
C ALA A 74 -7.05 15.72 4.62
N GLY A 75 -6.04 16.57 4.83
CA GLY A 75 -5.45 17.41 3.79
C GLY A 75 -4.26 16.78 3.07
N THR A 76 -3.62 17.57 2.19
CA THR A 76 -2.48 17.14 1.38
C THR A 76 -1.26 16.71 2.22
N ALA A 77 -1.03 17.37 3.35
CA ALA A 77 0.08 17.02 4.25
C ALA A 77 -0.08 15.62 4.83
N TRP A 78 -1.29 15.22 5.18
CA TRP A 78 -1.60 13.87 5.63
C TRP A 78 -1.40 12.85 4.49
N LYS A 79 -1.88 13.15 3.26
CA LYS A 79 -1.71 12.27 2.09
C LYS A 79 -0.25 12.00 1.77
N ALA A 80 0.64 12.96 2.02
CA ALA A 80 2.09 12.79 1.81
C ALA A 80 2.73 11.78 2.79
N ARG A 81 2.04 11.41 3.87
CA ARG A 81 2.47 10.40 4.85
C ARG A 81 2.05 8.98 4.45
N LEU A 82 1.23 8.85 3.40
CA LEU A 82 0.74 7.57 2.89
C LEU A 82 1.51 7.13 1.65
N GLY A 83 1.74 5.82 1.55
CA GLY A 83 2.10 5.15 0.32
C GLY A 83 0.93 4.29 -0.15
N ILE A 84 0.60 4.36 -1.44
CA ILE A 84 -0.53 3.63 -2.00
C ILE A 84 -0.07 2.86 -3.23
N VAL A 85 -0.32 1.55 -3.22
CA VAL A 85 -0.02 0.64 -4.34
C VAL A 85 -1.31 -0.06 -4.77
N LEU A 86 -1.95 0.47 -5.80
CA LEU A 86 -3.22 -0.01 -6.32
C LEU A 86 -3.08 -1.34 -7.07
N GLN A 87 -4.18 -2.10 -7.18
CA GLN A 87 -4.25 -3.35 -7.93
C GLN A 87 -3.96 -3.17 -9.44
N SER A 88 -4.45 -2.10 -10.05
CA SER A 88 -4.17 -1.75 -11.45
C SER A 88 -2.99 -0.79 -11.52
N GLY A 89 -1.89 -1.27 -12.10
CA GLY A 89 -0.68 -0.45 -12.29
C GLY A 89 -0.87 0.70 -13.29
N SER A 90 0.02 1.68 -13.19
CA SER A 90 0.10 2.83 -14.10
C SER A 90 0.24 2.42 -15.56
N GLU A 91 -0.40 3.18 -16.46
CA GLU A 91 -0.27 3.01 -17.91
C GLU A 91 1.20 2.98 -18.35
N ALA A 92 1.46 2.20 -19.41
CA ALA A 92 2.81 1.96 -19.92
C ALA A 92 3.47 3.25 -20.45
N ALA A 93 4.12 3.99 -19.56
CA ALA A 93 4.80 5.23 -19.89
C ALA A 93 6.06 5.01 -20.75
N ASN A 94 6.42 6.01 -21.56
CA ASN A 94 7.62 6.00 -22.38
C ASN A 94 8.91 6.39 -21.60
N VAL A 95 8.78 6.73 -20.33
CA VAL A 95 9.89 7.04 -19.42
C VAL A 95 10.52 5.77 -18.86
N THR A 96 11.76 5.88 -18.38
CA THR A 96 12.47 4.79 -17.71
C THR A 96 12.04 4.67 -16.24
N VAL A 97 12.34 3.53 -15.62
CA VAL A 97 12.14 3.31 -14.17
C VAL A 97 12.74 4.44 -13.35
N ARG A 98 14.01 4.77 -13.61
CA ARG A 98 14.72 5.84 -12.89
C ARG A 98 14.08 7.21 -13.09
N GLU A 99 13.72 7.57 -14.31
CA GLU A 99 13.07 8.85 -14.61
C GLU A 99 11.73 8.98 -13.89
N GLN A 100 10.93 7.91 -13.86
CA GLN A 100 9.64 7.90 -13.15
C GLN A 100 9.84 8.10 -11.64
N LEU A 101 10.76 7.37 -11.03
CA LEU A 101 11.06 7.50 -9.60
C LEU A 101 11.62 8.88 -9.27
N ALA A 102 12.55 9.40 -10.10
CA ALA A 102 13.09 10.75 -9.93
C ALA A 102 12.02 11.85 -10.04
N GLN A 103 11.03 11.64 -10.92
CA GLN A 103 9.89 12.55 -11.02
C GLN A 103 9.03 12.50 -9.75
N PHE A 104 8.68 11.30 -9.27
CA PHE A 104 7.86 11.14 -8.07
C PHE A 104 8.57 11.64 -6.81
N ALA A 105 9.87 11.40 -6.67
CA ALA A 105 10.65 11.90 -5.55
C ALA A 105 10.51 13.42 -5.33
N ARG A 106 10.31 14.19 -6.41
CA ARG A 106 10.15 15.66 -6.34
C ARG A 106 8.84 16.12 -5.69
N TYR A 107 7.86 15.25 -5.57
CA TYR A 107 6.60 15.58 -4.88
C TYR A 107 6.73 15.53 -3.35
N TYR A 108 7.81 14.95 -2.83
CA TYR A 108 8.02 14.75 -1.40
C TYR A 108 9.24 15.52 -0.90
N PRO A 109 9.13 16.29 0.18
CA PRO A 109 10.25 17.09 0.70
C PRO A 109 11.40 16.25 1.24
N ASN A 110 11.11 15.02 1.73
CA ASN A 110 12.07 14.08 2.32
C ASN A 110 12.01 12.71 1.62
N SER A 111 12.04 12.71 0.28
CA SER A 111 12.04 11.47 -0.47
C SER A 111 13.26 10.60 -0.15
N ARG A 112 13.12 9.28 -0.37
CA ARG A 112 14.26 8.36 -0.38
C ARG A 112 15.16 8.67 -1.57
N ASP A 113 16.41 8.24 -1.48
CA ASP A 113 17.29 8.22 -2.65
C ASP A 113 16.74 7.27 -3.72
N VAL A 114 16.74 7.72 -4.97
CA VAL A 114 16.15 6.95 -6.09
C VAL A 114 16.91 5.65 -6.34
N GLU A 115 18.25 5.67 -6.24
CA GLU A 115 19.06 4.48 -6.46
C GLU A 115 18.87 3.46 -5.33
N GLU A 116 18.79 3.91 -4.08
CA GLU A 116 18.50 3.05 -2.94
C GLU A 116 17.13 2.37 -3.10
N VAL A 117 16.12 3.09 -3.58
CA VAL A 117 14.78 2.51 -3.82
C VAL A 117 14.82 1.51 -4.97
N ILE A 118 15.52 1.81 -6.08
CA ILE A 118 15.68 0.87 -7.20
C ILE A 118 16.32 -0.45 -6.72
N VAL A 119 17.35 -0.37 -5.89
CA VAL A 119 18.02 -1.54 -5.30
C VAL A 119 17.06 -2.30 -4.38
N SER A 120 16.35 -1.59 -3.50
CA SER A 120 15.45 -2.24 -2.52
C SER A 120 14.33 -3.05 -3.16
N VAL A 121 13.89 -2.68 -4.37
CA VAL A 121 12.85 -3.41 -5.13
C VAL A 121 13.43 -4.39 -6.18
N GLY A 122 14.77 -4.51 -6.29
CA GLY A 122 15.45 -5.42 -7.22
C GLY A 122 15.22 -5.03 -8.70
N LEU A 123 15.34 -3.75 -9.01
CA LEU A 123 15.18 -3.21 -10.37
C LEU A 123 16.47 -2.57 -10.93
N GLU A 124 17.65 -2.86 -10.37
CA GLU A 124 18.93 -2.25 -10.76
C GLU A 124 19.24 -2.42 -12.25
N GLU A 125 19.09 -3.65 -12.74
CA GLU A 125 19.33 -3.96 -14.17
C GLU A 125 18.26 -3.34 -15.10
N LYS A 126 17.13 -2.92 -14.54
CA LYS A 126 15.98 -2.33 -15.24
C LYS A 126 15.87 -0.82 -15.07
N ALA A 127 16.77 -0.18 -14.32
CA ALA A 127 16.73 1.24 -14.03
C ALA A 127 16.60 2.14 -15.28
N LYS A 128 17.25 1.75 -16.37
CA LYS A 128 17.20 2.45 -17.67
C LYS A 128 16.18 1.87 -18.66
N THR A 129 15.42 0.84 -18.25
CA THR A 129 14.40 0.21 -19.09
C THR A 129 13.13 1.08 -19.06
N ARG A 130 12.51 1.27 -20.24
CA ARG A 130 11.22 1.97 -20.33
C ARG A 130 10.13 1.13 -19.68
N ILE A 131 9.22 1.76 -18.95
CA ILE A 131 8.17 1.10 -18.16
C ILE A 131 7.32 0.17 -19.02
N ARG A 132 7.01 0.57 -20.25
CA ARG A 132 6.27 -0.27 -21.21
C ARG A 132 6.91 -1.63 -21.51
N ASN A 133 8.22 -1.75 -21.33
CA ASN A 133 9.02 -2.96 -21.63
C ASN A 133 9.25 -3.82 -20.36
N LEU A 134 8.69 -3.46 -19.22
CA LEU A 134 8.77 -4.25 -17.99
C LEU A 134 7.79 -5.43 -18.04
N SER A 135 8.19 -6.55 -17.46
CA SER A 135 7.25 -7.64 -17.15
C SER A 135 6.22 -7.20 -16.11
N GLY A 136 5.12 -7.95 -15.96
CA GLY A 136 4.11 -7.66 -14.94
C GLY A 136 4.70 -7.58 -13.53
N GLY A 137 5.54 -8.55 -13.15
CA GLY A 137 6.22 -8.54 -11.84
C GLY A 137 7.18 -7.36 -11.65
N GLN A 138 7.95 -7.00 -12.70
CA GLN A 138 8.83 -5.83 -12.65
C GLN A 138 8.04 -4.52 -12.54
N ARG A 139 6.91 -4.43 -13.22
CA ARG A 139 6.01 -3.27 -13.10
C ARG A 139 5.44 -3.17 -11.69
N ARG A 140 5.01 -4.29 -11.10
CA ARG A 140 4.52 -4.31 -9.72
C ARG A 140 5.57 -3.87 -8.70
N ARG A 141 6.83 -4.25 -8.90
CA ARG A 141 7.95 -3.76 -8.07
C ARG A 141 8.17 -2.24 -8.22
N LEU A 142 7.99 -1.71 -9.43
CA LEU A 142 8.01 -0.26 -9.66
C LEU A 142 6.84 0.44 -8.95
N ASP A 143 5.64 -0.13 -8.97
CA ASP A 143 4.48 0.45 -8.26
C ASP A 143 4.76 0.54 -6.75
N VAL A 144 5.37 -0.50 -6.17
CA VAL A 144 5.81 -0.45 -4.76
C VAL A 144 6.90 0.60 -4.56
N ALA A 145 7.89 0.68 -5.46
CA ALA A 145 8.94 1.71 -5.40
C ALA A 145 8.35 3.12 -5.38
N LEU A 146 7.33 3.38 -6.20
CA LEU A 146 6.58 4.65 -6.22
C LEU A 146 5.83 4.89 -4.91
N GLY A 147 5.25 3.83 -4.31
CA GLY A 147 4.56 3.91 -3.04
C GLY A 147 5.48 4.22 -1.85
N VAL A 148 6.76 3.81 -1.90
CA VAL A 148 7.71 3.98 -0.79
C VAL A 148 8.68 5.15 -0.97
N ILE A 149 8.77 5.74 -2.16
CA ILE A 149 9.73 6.83 -2.46
C ILE A 149 9.56 8.04 -1.53
N GLY A 150 8.34 8.32 -1.09
CA GLY A 150 7.98 9.41 -0.18
C GLY A 150 8.27 9.16 1.30
N ARG A 151 8.87 8.01 1.69
CA ARG A 151 9.03 7.58 3.09
C ARG A 151 7.69 7.54 3.84
N PRO A 152 6.69 6.78 3.37
CA PRO A 152 5.39 6.76 4.04
C PRO A 152 5.48 6.17 5.44
N GLU A 153 4.65 6.68 6.35
CA GLU A 153 4.43 6.10 7.68
C GLU A 153 3.50 4.89 7.60
N LEU A 154 2.55 4.91 6.64
CA LEU A 154 1.63 3.81 6.37
C LEU A 154 1.59 3.52 4.87
N LEU A 155 1.81 2.25 4.51
CA LEU A 155 1.78 1.74 3.14
C LEU A 155 0.55 0.84 2.95
N PHE A 156 -0.29 1.18 1.97
CA PHE A 156 -1.40 0.37 1.51
C PHE A 156 -1.00 -0.47 0.30
N LEU A 157 -1.28 -1.78 0.35
CA LEU A 157 -0.99 -2.74 -0.70
C LEU A 157 -2.26 -3.52 -1.05
N ASP A 158 -2.91 -3.17 -2.16
CA ASP A 158 -4.12 -3.88 -2.59
C ASP A 158 -3.76 -5.05 -3.51
N GLU A 159 -3.96 -6.29 -3.00
CA GLU A 159 -3.65 -7.57 -3.65
C GLU A 159 -2.28 -7.59 -4.36
N PRO A 160 -1.19 -7.32 -3.64
CA PRO A 160 0.10 -6.94 -4.25
C PRO A 160 0.77 -8.04 -5.08
N THR A 161 0.47 -9.33 -4.83
CA THR A 161 1.13 -10.45 -5.52
C THR A 161 0.22 -11.18 -6.50
N THR A 162 -0.95 -10.61 -6.82
CA THR A 162 -1.86 -11.21 -7.80
C THR A 162 -1.16 -11.34 -9.16
N GLY A 163 -1.16 -12.58 -9.70
CA GLY A 163 -0.50 -12.90 -10.97
C GLY A 163 1.01 -13.11 -10.90
N PHE A 164 1.61 -13.12 -9.72
CA PHE A 164 3.03 -13.45 -9.55
C PHE A 164 3.26 -14.97 -9.61
N ASP A 165 4.37 -15.36 -10.21
CA ASP A 165 4.93 -16.70 -10.03
C ASP A 165 5.47 -16.87 -8.57
N PRO A 166 5.72 -18.12 -8.13
CA PRO A 166 6.15 -18.36 -6.74
C PRO A 166 7.48 -17.68 -6.37
N GLU A 167 8.38 -17.49 -7.31
CA GLU A 167 9.67 -16.82 -7.06
C GLU A 167 9.49 -15.31 -6.89
N ALA A 168 8.75 -14.68 -7.80
CA ALA A 168 8.43 -13.25 -7.71
C ALA A 168 7.68 -12.93 -6.40
N ARG A 169 6.77 -13.84 -5.96
CA ARG A 169 6.05 -13.69 -4.70
C ARG A 169 6.99 -13.72 -3.50
N ARG A 170 7.93 -14.67 -3.42
CA ARG A 170 8.92 -14.74 -2.34
C ARG A 170 9.77 -13.47 -2.26
N GLN A 171 10.27 -13.00 -3.39
CA GLN A 171 11.06 -11.77 -3.45
C GLN A 171 10.26 -10.54 -3.01
N PHE A 172 8.97 -10.49 -3.36
CA PHE A 172 8.08 -9.44 -2.90
C PHE A 172 7.87 -9.49 -1.38
N TRP A 173 7.70 -10.67 -0.79
CA TRP A 173 7.58 -10.83 0.66
C TRP A 173 8.83 -10.37 1.40
N GLU A 174 10.03 -10.63 0.86
CA GLU A 174 11.28 -10.11 1.44
C GLU A 174 11.32 -8.57 1.40
N LEU A 175 10.84 -7.96 0.32
CA LEU A 175 10.71 -6.50 0.24
C LEU A 175 9.76 -5.97 1.33
N VAL A 176 8.57 -6.54 1.48
CA VAL A 176 7.61 -6.14 2.52
C VAL A 176 8.22 -6.27 3.92
N ARG A 177 8.92 -7.39 4.20
CA ARG A 177 9.63 -7.58 5.47
C ARG A 177 10.74 -6.55 5.68
N SER A 178 11.43 -6.11 4.63
CA SER A 178 12.46 -5.06 4.78
C SER A 178 11.83 -3.72 5.15
N LEU A 179 10.73 -3.34 4.52
CA LEU A 179 9.99 -2.12 4.84
C LEU A 179 9.47 -2.11 6.29
N LYS A 180 8.96 -3.27 6.75
CA LYS A 180 8.57 -3.45 8.14
C LYS A 180 9.75 -3.23 9.11
N ARG A 181 10.92 -3.82 8.82
CA ARG A 181 12.12 -3.62 9.65
C ARG A 181 12.58 -2.16 9.72
N GLU A 182 12.26 -1.35 8.71
CA GLU A 182 12.50 0.09 8.70
C GLU A 182 11.45 0.90 9.49
N GLY A 183 10.42 0.22 10.02
CA GLY A 183 9.37 0.83 10.84
C GLY A 183 8.14 1.32 10.07
N THR A 184 8.01 0.98 8.78
CA THR A 184 6.82 1.30 8.00
C THR A 184 5.65 0.44 8.45
N THR A 185 4.52 1.05 8.82
CA THR A 185 3.25 0.35 9.03
C THR A 185 2.71 -0.11 7.67
N ILE A 186 2.21 -1.34 7.59
CA ILE A 186 1.74 -1.90 6.31
C ILE A 186 0.34 -2.48 6.48
N LEU A 187 -0.60 -2.04 5.64
CA LEU A 187 -1.90 -2.68 5.48
C LEU A 187 -1.98 -3.31 4.10
N LEU A 188 -2.09 -4.62 4.04
CA LEU A 188 -2.25 -5.34 2.77
C LEU A 188 -3.61 -6.05 2.69
N THR A 189 -4.19 -6.10 1.49
CA THR A 189 -5.29 -7.01 1.20
C THR A 189 -4.76 -8.23 0.48
N THR A 190 -5.36 -9.37 0.73
CA THR A 190 -5.05 -10.60 0.01
C THR A 190 -6.22 -11.58 0.07
N HIS A 191 -6.27 -12.49 -0.87
CA HIS A 191 -7.13 -13.67 -0.83
C HIS A 191 -6.31 -14.97 -0.64
N TYR A 192 -4.97 -14.84 -0.48
CA TYR A 192 -4.06 -15.95 -0.23
C TYR A 192 -3.76 -16.07 1.27
N LEU A 193 -4.12 -17.21 1.86
CA LEU A 193 -3.87 -17.52 3.28
C LEU A 193 -2.37 -17.54 3.63
N ASP A 194 -1.56 -18.09 2.74
CA ASP A 194 -0.12 -18.19 2.90
C ASP A 194 0.57 -16.80 2.91
N GLU A 195 0.10 -15.87 2.10
CA GLU A 195 0.60 -14.49 2.10
C GLU A 195 0.28 -13.79 3.42
N ALA A 196 -0.97 -13.87 3.88
CA ALA A 196 -1.35 -13.31 5.17
C ALA A 196 -0.50 -13.91 6.30
N ALA A 197 -0.38 -15.24 6.36
CA ALA A 197 0.41 -15.93 7.40
C ALA A 197 1.92 -15.61 7.38
N GLN A 198 2.48 -15.25 6.23
CA GLN A 198 3.90 -14.94 6.07
C GLN A 198 4.24 -13.47 6.36
N LEU A 199 3.30 -12.56 6.18
CA LEU A 199 3.55 -11.12 6.23
C LEU A 199 2.93 -10.41 7.44
N SER A 200 1.77 -10.86 7.92
CA SER A 200 1.11 -10.23 9.08
C SER A 200 1.75 -10.64 10.42
N ASP A 201 1.55 -9.79 11.40
CA ASP A 201 1.94 -10.01 12.80
C ASP A 201 0.99 -10.95 13.53
#